data_7bff665d230b0b8f7d9ce4226a0c0b37
#
_entry.id   7bff665d230b0b8f7d9ce4226a0c0b37
#
_cell.length_a   1.000
_cell.length_b   1.000
_cell.length_c   1.000
_cell.angle_alpha   90.00
_cell.angle_beta   90.00
_cell.angle_gamma   90.00
#
_symmetry.space_group_name_H-M   'P 1'
#
loop_
_entity.id
_entity.type
_entity.pdbx_description
1 polymer ?
#
loop_
_entity_poly.entity_id
_entity_poly.type
_entity_poly.pdbx_seq_one_letter_code
_entity_poly.pdbx_strand_id
1 'polypeptide(L)'
;AQINSVANLQLRLPIVVIGGGLTAIDTATESLAYYPVQVEKFLRRYEVLSAAQGEEAIRGSWDEEECEIAEEFFSHARAIREEREMAAREGRVPRVLELLQSWGGVTIAYRKRLIDSPSYTLNHEEVKKALEEGISFAECLTPERIEIDQREHVRSVRFVIQMLDETGSWKKTGKTELPARAVLVAAGIQPNTVLAREDEKNFKLNGRYFAACDEDGNPVNPTYGNPKPEIPMVLLSRREDGRFISFFGDLHPSYSGNVVKAMSSAKQGYPVVSKVLDQISPASTKLNSEFFSEINGRLRPTVHKVERLTPTIIELVIHAPMAAERFQPGQFYRFQNFATLATDVGDTKLAMEGIALTGASVDVSRGLVSLIALEMGGSADLCAMLNPGDPVVLMGPTGTPTEIPSGEIVVLVGGGLGNAVLFSIGTAARAAGSKVLYFAGYKKVIDRYKVAEIEAAADAVVWCCDESPGFKPTRLGDLSYVGNIVQAMVAYGSGVLGAQPIPLVKADRIIAIGSDGMMAAVGLARRNQLQPYLKADHFAIGSINSPMQCMMKEICAQCLQPHKDPDTGEITYVFSCFNQDQPLDRVDFSGLASRLRQNSAQEKLTTQWISRCLKESDQIKV
;
A
#
# COMPACT_ATOMS: atom_id res chain seq x y z
N ALA A 1 -5.34 -15.26 -5.45
CA ALA A 1 -6.74 -14.81 -5.41
C ALA A 1 -7.67 -15.93 -5.85
N GLN A 2 -8.72 -16.17 -5.07
CA GLN A 2 -9.73 -17.18 -5.39
C GLN A 2 -10.75 -16.62 -6.39
N ILE A 3 -11.48 -17.51 -7.09
CA ILE A 3 -12.47 -17.12 -8.09
C ILE A 3 -13.59 -16.27 -7.50
N ASN A 4 -13.95 -16.50 -6.24
CA ASN A 4 -14.97 -15.77 -5.49
C ASN A 4 -14.46 -14.47 -4.83
N SER A 5 -13.16 -14.18 -4.87
CA SER A 5 -12.57 -12.99 -4.26
C SER A 5 -12.76 -11.76 -5.12
N VAL A 6 -12.95 -10.59 -4.49
CA VAL A 6 -12.90 -9.28 -5.18
C VAL A 6 -11.46 -8.79 -5.37
N ALA A 7 -10.50 -9.39 -4.69
CA ALA A 7 -9.09 -9.05 -4.85
C ALA A 7 -8.56 -9.37 -6.25
N ASN A 8 -7.73 -8.50 -6.78
CA ASN A 8 -7.16 -8.59 -8.12
C ASN A 8 -5.67 -8.29 -8.12
N LEU A 9 -4.98 -8.99 -9.03
CA LEU A 9 -3.65 -8.62 -9.49
C LEU A 9 -3.63 -8.84 -11.00
N GLN A 10 -3.32 -7.81 -11.77
CA GLN A 10 -3.25 -7.90 -13.23
C GLN A 10 -1.90 -8.44 -13.66
N LEU A 11 -1.81 -9.75 -13.92
CA LEU A 11 -0.63 -10.39 -14.48
C LEU A 11 -0.81 -10.63 -15.98
N ARG A 12 0.27 -10.48 -16.75
CA ARG A 12 0.32 -10.80 -18.18
C ARG A 12 1.51 -11.71 -18.45
N LEU A 13 1.33 -12.69 -19.32
CA LEU A 13 2.39 -13.59 -19.75
C LEU A 13 3.18 -13.00 -20.93
N PRO A 14 4.47 -13.27 -21.05
CA PRO A 14 5.32 -14.07 -20.13
C PRO A 14 5.70 -13.32 -18.84
N ILE A 15 5.98 -14.08 -17.78
CA ILE A 15 6.43 -13.56 -16.49
C ILE A 15 7.89 -13.95 -16.27
N VAL A 16 8.70 -12.99 -15.80
CA VAL A 16 10.07 -13.26 -15.33
C VAL A 16 10.14 -13.04 -13.82
N VAL A 17 10.56 -14.07 -13.08
CA VAL A 17 10.82 -14.00 -11.65
C VAL A 17 12.32 -13.91 -11.42
N ILE A 18 12.78 -12.85 -10.75
CA ILE A 18 14.19 -12.63 -10.44
C ILE A 18 14.48 -13.16 -9.05
N GLY A 19 15.24 -14.27 -8.94
CA GLY A 19 15.60 -14.86 -7.66
C GLY A 19 16.06 -16.30 -7.78
N GLY A 20 16.56 -16.87 -6.67
CA GLY A 20 17.03 -18.27 -6.62
C GLY A 20 16.71 -18.97 -5.31
N GLY A 21 15.91 -18.33 -4.45
CA GLY A 21 15.43 -18.91 -3.19
C GLY A 21 14.07 -19.60 -3.33
N LEU A 22 13.58 -20.21 -2.25
CA LEU A 22 12.25 -20.83 -2.21
C LEU A 22 11.14 -19.81 -2.51
N THR A 23 11.29 -18.56 -2.08
CA THR A 23 10.35 -17.48 -2.42
C THR A 23 10.22 -17.27 -3.93
N ALA A 24 11.31 -17.46 -4.72
CA ALA A 24 11.23 -17.36 -6.16
C ALA A 24 10.45 -18.55 -6.76
N ILE A 25 10.60 -19.74 -6.18
CA ILE A 25 9.80 -20.93 -6.55
C ILE A 25 8.32 -20.66 -6.29
N ASP A 26 7.96 -20.28 -5.07
CA ASP A 26 6.57 -19.99 -4.69
C ASP A 26 5.98 -18.87 -5.57
N THR A 27 6.73 -17.79 -5.79
CA THR A 27 6.27 -16.67 -6.64
C THR A 27 6.00 -17.14 -8.08
N ALA A 28 6.82 -18.01 -8.64
CA ALA A 28 6.66 -18.50 -10.00
C ALA A 28 5.48 -19.47 -10.13
N THR A 29 5.38 -20.45 -9.24
CA THR A 29 4.31 -21.46 -9.26
C THR A 29 2.95 -20.83 -8.99
N GLU A 30 2.85 -19.95 -8.00
CA GLU A 30 1.64 -19.20 -7.68
C GLU A 30 1.21 -18.29 -8.83
N SER A 31 2.15 -17.62 -9.50
CA SER A 31 1.83 -16.76 -10.65
C SER A 31 1.26 -17.55 -11.83
N LEU A 32 1.85 -18.72 -12.11
CA LEU A 32 1.38 -19.60 -13.18
C LEU A 32 0.00 -20.20 -12.87
N ALA A 33 -0.22 -20.62 -11.61
CA ALA A 33 -1.50 -21.15 -11.15
C ALA A 33 -2.60 -20.08 -11.08
N TYR A 34 -2.23 -18.84 -10.74
CA TYR A 34 -3.16 -17.73 -10.66
C TYR A 34 -3.66 -17.24 -12.02
N TYR A 35 -2.82 -17.31 -13.06
CA TYR A 35 -3.15 -16.75 -14.37
C TYR A 35 -4.47 -17.29 -14.97
N PRO A 36 -4.73 -18.60 -15.03
CA PRO A 36 -6.02 -19.13 -15.48
C PRO A 36 -7.21 -18.62 -14.65
N VAL A 37 -7.05 -18.59 -13.32
CA VAL A 37 -8.10 -18.09 -12.41
C VAL A 37 -8.43 -16.63 -12.70
N GLN A 38 -7.41 -15.80 -12.94
CA GLN A 38 -7.56 -14.39 -13.28
C GLN A 38 -8.36 -14.19 -14.56
N VAL A 39 -7.94 -14.83 -15.66
CA VAL A 39 -8.56 -14.59 -16.97
C VAL A 39 -9.97 -15.18 -17.05
N GLU A 40 -10.22 -16.36 -16.46
CA GLU A 40 -11.54 -16.97 -16.42
C GLU A 40 -12.52 -16.16 -15.53
N LYS A 41 -12.05 -15.65 -14.38
CA LYS A 41 -12.82 -14.74 -13.53
C LYS A 41 -13.17 -13.46 -14.26
N PHE A 42 -12.22 -12.89 -15.00
CA PHE A 42 -12.41 -11.67 -15.77
C PHE A 42 -13.47 -11.86 -16.86
N LEU A 43 -13.34 -12.90 -17.69
CA LEU A 43 -14.29 -13.21 -18.76
C LEU A 43 -15.69 -13.46 -18.19
N ARG A 44 -15.82 -14.28 -17.15
CA ARG A 44 -17.12 -14.59 -16.53
C ARG A 44 -17.82 -13.34 -16.01
N ARG A 45 -17.10 -12.46 -15.29
CA ARG A 45 -17.66 -11.20 -14.80
C ARG A 45 -18.10 -10.30 -15.94
N TYR A 46 -17.29 -10.21 -16.98
CA TYR A 46 -17.61 -9.44 -18.17
C TYR A 46 -18.88 -9.98 -18.88
N GLU A 47 -18.98 -11.30 -19.09
CA GLU A 47 -20.15 -11.94 -19.72
C GLU A 47 -21.44 -11.64 -18.93
N VAL A 48 -21.39 -11.76 -17.60
CA VAL A 48 -22.54 -11.49 -16.72
C VAL A 48 -22.93 -10.02 -16.73
N LEU A 49 -21.97 -9.11 -16.64
CA LEU A 49 -22.23 -7.67 -16.65
C LEU A 49 -22.74 -7.20 -18.00
N SER A 50 -22.14 -7.68 -19.11
CA SER A 50 -22.55 -7.33 -20.47
C SER A 50 -23.97 -7.84 -20.79
N ALA A 51 -24.33 -9.02 -20.32
CA ALA A 51 -25.69 -9.53 -20.46
C ALA A 51 -26.74 -8.69 -19.69
N ALA A 52 -26.35 -8.09 -18.57
CA ALA A 52 -27.25 -7.28 -17.73
C ALA A 52 -27.35 -5.81 -18.15
N GLN A 53 -26.27 -5.21 -18.67
CA GLN A 53 -26.16 -3.76 -18.87
C GLN A 53 -25.80 -3.37 -20.32
N GLY A 54 -25.45 -4.34 -21.16
CA GLY A 54 -24.89 -4.11 -22.49
C GLY A 54 -23.38 -3.90 -22.50
N GLU A 55 -22.74 -4.32 -23.57
CA GLU A 55 -21.28 -4.27 -23.73
C GLU A 55 -20.74 -2.85 -23.73
N GLU A 56 -21.43 -1.92 -24.38
CA GLU A 56 -21.04 -0.51 -24.47
C GLU A 56 -20.99 0.14 -23.08
N ALA A 57 -21.91 -0.20 -22.18
CA ALA A 57 -21.92 0.31 -20.81
C ALA A 57 -20.69 -0.16 -20.01
N ILE A 58 -20.20 -1.37 -20.30
CA ILE A 58 -19.01 -1.91 -19.60
C ILE A 58 -17.72 -1.31 -20.17
N ARG A 59 -17.60 -1.23 -21.48
CA ARG A 59 -16.36 -0.78 -22.17
C ARG A 59 -16.25 0.74 -22.29
N GLY A 60 -17.32 1.49 -22.14
CA GLY A 60 -17.34 2.94 -22.37
C GLY A 60 -16.37 3.77 -21.50
N SER A 61 -15.91 3.19 -20.39
CA SER A 61 -14.89 3.80 -19.52
C SER A 61 -13.46 3.28 -19.78
N TRP A 62 -13.29 2.31 -20.69
CA TRP A 62 -11.99 1.69 -20.97
C TRP A 62 -11.25 2.48 -22.06
N ASP A 63 -9.96 2.69 -21.86
CA ASP A 63 -9.09 3.22 -22.89
C ASP A 63 -8.64 2.11 -23.86
N GLU A 64 -7.85 2.50 -24.87
CA GLU A 64 -7.38 1.58 -25.89
C GLU A 64 -6.54 0.43 -25.31
N GLU A 65 -5.69 0.73 -24.33
CA GLU A 65 -4.82 -0.25 -23.67
C GLU A 65 -5.63 -1.24 -22.84
N GLU A 66 -6.59 -0.75 -22.07
CA GLU A 66 -7.49 -1.59 -21.27
C GLU A 66 -8.33 -2.53 -22.14
N CYS A 67 -8.75 -2.04 -23.31
CA CYS A 67 -9.42 -2.88 -24.31
C CYS A 67 -8.49 -3.99 -24.86
N GLU A 68 -7.24 -3.67 -25.18
CA GLU A 68 -6.26 -4.67 -25.64
C GLU A 68 -5.98 -5.73 -24.56
N ILE A 69 -5.80 -5.33 -23.30
CA ILE A 69 -5.62 -6.25 -22.17
C ILE A 69 -6.84 -7.14 -21.99
N ALA A 70 -8.03 -6.58 -22.08
CA ALA A 70 -9.27 -7.33 -21.94
C ALA A 70 -9.44 -8.37 -23.08
N GLU A 71 -9.14 -8.02 -24.33
CA GLU A 71 -9.20 -8.98 -25.44
C GLU A 71 -8.18 -10.11 -25.29
N GLU A 72 -6.96 -9.82 -24.80
CA GLU A 72 -5.98 -10.86 -24.47
C GLU A 72 -6.56 -11.83 -23.42
N PHE A 73 -7.13 -11.29 -22.33
CA PHE A 73 -7.72 -12.11 -21.26
C PHE A 73 -8.93 -12.92 -21.75
N PHE A 74 -9.78 -12.34 -22.59
CA PHE A 74 -10.91 -13.06 -23.18
C PHE A 74 -10.46 -14.20 -24.09
N SER A 75 -9.45 -13.96 -24.94
CA SER A 75 -8.89 -14.97 -25.81
C SER A 75 -8.31 -16.14 -25.03
N HIS A 76 -7.50 -15.86 -24.01
CA HIS A 76 -6.89 -16.87 -23.16
C HIS A 76 -7.92 -17.65 -22.34
N ALA A 77 -8.91 -16.96 -21.76
CA ALA A 77 -9.97 -17.60 -20.99
C ALA A 77 -10.84 -18.53 -21.85
N ARG A 78 -11.19 -18.11 -23.08
CA ARG A 78 -11.94 -18.95 -24.02
C ARG A 78 -11.13 -20.18 -24.43
N ALA A 79 -9.85 -20.03 -24.74
CA ALA A 79 -8.99 -21.15 -25.09
C ALA A 79 -8.87 -22.18 -23.95
N ILE A 80 -8.75 -21.71 -22.68
CA ILE A 80 -8.75 -22.59 -21.50
C ILE A 80 -10.09 -23.31 -21.36
N ARG A 81 -11.21 -22.61 -21.53
CA ARG A 81 -12.55 -23.18 -21.45
C ARG A 81 -12.76 -24.27 -22.52
N GLU A 82 -12.41 -23.98 -23.78
CA GLU A 82 -12.49 -24.91 -24.91
C GLU A 82 -11.63 -26.16 -24.68
N GLU A 83 -10.40 -26.01 -24.21
CA GLU A 83 -9.51 -27.12 -23.90
C GLU A 83 -10.10 -28.02 -22.79
N ARG A 84 -10.65 -27.43 -21.72
CA ARG A 84 -11.29 -28.20 -20.64
C ARG A 84 -12.52 -28.97 -21.14
N GLU A 85 -13.33 -28.36 -21.97
CA GLU A 85 -14.49 -29.02 -22.57
C GLU A 85 -14.09 -30.16 -23.53
N MET A 86 -13.06 -29.93 -24.35
CA MET A 86 -12.54 -30.94 -25.25
C MET A 86 -11.94 -32.12 -24.47
N ALA A 87 -11.12 -31.83 -23.48
CA ALA A 87 -10.51 -32.85 -22.62
C ALA A 87 -11.58 -33.70 -21.88
N ALA A 88 -12.65 -33.06 -21.40
CA ALA A 88 -13.76 -33.77 -20.77
C ALA A 88 -14.49 -34.71 -21.75
N ARG A 89 -14.71 -34.26 -23.02
CA ARG A 89 -15.31 -35.11 -24.07
C ARG A 89 -14.44 -36.30 -24.45
N GLU A 90 -13.10 -36.10 -24.43
CA GLU A 90 -12.11 -37.10 -24.80
C GLU A 90 -11.68 -37.99 -23.61
N GLY A 91 -12.12 -37.70 -22.40
CA GLY A 91 -11.77 -38.44 -21.18
C GLY A 91 -10.29 -38.33 -20.80
N ARG A 92 -9.66 -37.22 -21.10
CA ARG A 92 -8.24 -36.93 -20.80
C ARG A 92 -8.08 -35.75 -19.84
N VAL A 93 -6.87 -35.58 -19.31
CA VAL A 93 -6.49 -34.39 -18.53
C VAL A 93 -6.39 -33.18 -19.48
N PRO A 94 -6.93 -32.01 -19.07
CA PRO A 94 -6.78 -30.76 -19.85
C PRO A 94 -5.32 -30.32 -19.97
N ARG A 95 -4.91 -29.91 -21.17
CA ARG A 95 -3.55 -29.43 -21.46
C ARG A 95 -3.41 -27.93 -21.24
N VAL A 96 -3.91 -27.43 -20.12
CA VAL A 96 -3.87 -25.99 -19.80
C VAL A 96 -2.43 -25.50 -19.68
N LEU A 97 -1.52 -26.32 -19.17
CA LEU A 97 -0.10 -25.97 -19.05
C LEU A 97 0.54 -25.68 -20.43
N GLU A 98 0.20 -26.47 -21.46
CA GLU A 98 0.71 -26.26 -22.83
C GLU A 98 0.24 -24.91 -23.38
N LEU A 99 -1.00 -24.50 -23.09
CA LEU A 99 -1.51 -23.17 -23.45
C LEU A 99 -0.73 -22.06 -22.74
N LEU A 100 -0.54 -22.18 -21.42
CA LEU A 100 0.22 -21.18 -20.64
C LEU A 100 1.66 -21.03 -21.15
N GLN A 101 2.32 -22.13 -21.48
CA GLN A 101 3.66 -22.13 -22.07
C GLN A 101 3.67 -21.49 -23.46
N SER A 102 2.64 -21.73 -24.29
CA SER A 102 2.53 -21.12 -25.62
C SER A 102 2.38 -19.59 -25.55
N TRP A 103 1.85 -19.06 -24.45
CA TRP A 103 1.77 -17.62 -24.17
C TRP A 103 3.02 -17.08 -23.44
N GLY A 104 4.05 -17.89 -23.29
CA GLY A 104 5.35 -17.54 -22.74
C GLY A 104 5.61 -17.98 -21.30
N GLY A 105 4.59 -18.45 -20.57
CA GLY A 105 4.73 -19.06 -19.24
C GLY A 105 5.43 -18.20 -18.20
N VAL A 106 6.09 -18.87 -17.25
CA VAL A 106 6.85 -18.22 -16.18
C VAL A 106 8.29 -18.75 -16.15
N THR A 107 9.26 -17.83 -16.12
CA THR A 107 10.68 -18.14 -16.08
C THR A 107 11.34 -17.55 -14.84
N ILE A 108 12.01 -18.40 -14.05
CA ILE A 108 12.89 -17.93 -12.96
C ILE A 108 14.27 -17.62 -13.54
N ALA A 109 14.72 -16.39 -13.43
CA ALA A 109 16.06 -15.95 -13.81
C ALA A 109 16.96 -15.87 -12.59
N TYR A 110 18.07 -16.62 -12.59
CA TYR A 110 18.99 -16.68 -11.47
C TYR A 110 20.45 -16.42 -11.89
N ARG A 111 21.17 -15.66 -11.07
CA ARG A 111 22.54 -15.21 -11.37
C ARG A 111 23.62 -16.29 -11.34
N LYS A 112 23.32 -17.48 -10.82
CA LYS A 112 24.22 -18.64 -10.77
C LYS A 112 23.52 -19.84 -11.41
N ARG A 113 24.15 -21.04 -11.33
CA ARG A 113 23.52 -22.27 -11.77
C ARG A 113 22.41 -22.68 -10.80
N LEU A 114 21.45 -23.43 -11.28
CA LEU A 114 20.35 -23.94 -10.45
C LEU A 114 20.86 -24.76 -9.25
N ILE A 115 21.87 -25.60 -9.46
CA ILE A 115 22.49 -26.41 -8.41
C ILE A 115 23.16 -25.55 -7.31
N ASP A 116 23.53 -24.29 -7.61
CA ASP A 116 24.12 -23.35 -6.66
C ASP A 116 23.05 -22.47 -6.02
N SER A 117 21.78 -22.66 -6.34
CA SER A 117 20.68 -21.84 -5.82
C SER A 117 20.32 -22.23 -4.38
N PRO A 118 19.89 -21.25 -3.56
CA PRO A 118 19.40 -21.56 -2.23
C PRO A 118 18.18 -22.49 -2.22
N SER A 119 17.30 -22.43 -3.22
CA SER A 119 16.16 -23.33 -3.34
C SER A 119 16.61 -24.78 -3.53
N TYR A 120 17.54 -25.04 -4.45
CA TYR A 120 18.04 -26.37 -4.72
C TYR A 120 18.80 -26.95 -3.51
N THR A 121 19.65 -26.16 -2.88
CA THR A 121 20.45 -26.61 -1.72
C THR A 121 19.63 -26.81 -0.44
N LEU A 122 18.51 -26.08 -0.30
CA LEU A 122 17.64 -26.18 0.86
C LEU A 122 16.54 -27.23 0.67
N ASN A 123 15.94 -27.30 -0.52
CA ASN A 123 14.82 -28.18 -0.83
C ASN A 123 14.72 -28.46 -2.33
N HIS A 124 15.54 -29.38 -2.85
CA HIS A 124 15.56 -29.74 -4.27
C HIS A 124 14.24 -30.36 -4.75
N GLU A 125 13.42 -30.91 -3.85
CA GLU A 125 12.10 -31.47 -4.20
C GLU A 125 11.14 -30.38 -4.67
N GLU A 126 11.18 -29.19 -4.07
CA GLU A 126 10.38 -28.04 -4.51
C GLU A 126 10.79 -27.57 -5.91
N VAL A 127 12.10 -27.58 -6.20
CA VAL A 127 12.61 -27.25 -7.54
C VAL A 127 12.11 -28.25 -8.57
N LYS A 128 12.13 -29.56 -8.23
CA LYS A 128 11.62 -30.61 -9.11
C LYS A 128 10.13 -30.42 -9.40
N LYS A 129 9.33 -30.15 -8.39
CA LYS A 129 7.89 -29.88 -8.55
C LYS A 129 7.64 -28.64 -9.40
N ALA A 130 8.38 -27.56 -9.20
CA ALA A 130 8.25 -26.37 -10.04
C ALA A 130 8.51 -26.66 -11.52
N LEU A 131 9.52 -27.50 -11.84
CA LEU A 131 9.77 -27.96 -13.20
C LEU A 131 8.62 -28.83 -13.74
N GLU A 132 8.07 -29.73 -12.92
CA GLU A 132 6.91 -30.56 -13.27
C GLU A 132 5.65 -29.70 -13.50
N GLU A 133 5.49 -28.61 -12.77
CA GLU A 133 4.43 -27.61 -12.94
C GLU A 133 4.68 -26.66 -14.14
N GLY A 134 5.79 -26.81 -14.87
CA GLY A 134 6.09 -26.08 -16.09
C GLY A 134 6.81 -24.74 -15.91
N ILE A 135 7.41 -24.52 -14.76
CA ILE A 135 8.27 -23.36 -14.54
C ILE A 135 9.60 -23.57 -15.27
N SER A 136 10.02 -22.57 -16.03
CA SER A 136 11.32 -22.52 -16.70
C SER A 136 12.38 -21.90 -15.82
N PHE A 137 13.64 -22.39 -15.93
CA PHE A 137 14.80 -21.79 -15.27
C PHE A 137 15.79 -21.26 -16.29
N ALA A 138 16.18 -20.00 -16.13
CA ALA A 138 17.24 -19.33 -16.87
C ALA A 138 18.42 -19.07 -15.94
N GLU A 139 19.46 -19.86 -16.09
CA GLU A 139 20.64 -19.88 -15.23
C GLU A 139 21.69 -18.85 -15.65
N CYS A 140 22.54 -18.46 -14.71
CA CYS A 140 23.71 -17.62 -14.93
C CYS A 140 23.37 -16.23 -15.48
N LEU A 141 22.18 -15.72 -15.16
CA LEU A 141 21.65 -14.46 -15.63
C LEU A 141 21.55 -13.43 -14.51
N THR A 142 22.35 -12.37 -14.60
CA THR A 142 22.26 -11.21 -13.68
C THR A 142 21.45 -10.11 -14.36
N PRO A 143 20.35 -9.64 -13.75
CA PRO A 143 19.54 -8.59 -14.35
C PRO A 143 20.35 -7.30 -14.47
N GLU A 144 20.28 -6.65 -15.65
CA GLU A 144 20.97 -5.41 -15.94
C GLU A 144 19.97 -4.26 -16.07
N ARG A 145 18.88 -4.48 -16.82
CA ARG A 145 17.90 -3.43 -17.13
C ARG A 145 16.55 -4.05 -17.51
N ILE A 146 15.47 -3.36 -17.13
CA ILE A 146 14.14 -3.60 -17.65
C ILE A 146 13.95 -2.72 -18.87
N GLU A 147 13.59 -3.31 -20.01
CA GLU A 147 13.21 -2.59 -21.21
C GLU A 147 11.69 -2.39 -21.22
N ILE A 148 11.26 -1.17 -21.48
CA ILE A 148 9.86 -0.77 -21.50
C ILE A 148 9.38 -0.53 -22.93
N ASP A 149 8.08 -0.64 -23.14
CA ASP A 149 7.41 -0.29 -24.39
C ASP A 149 7.05 1.21 -24.44
N GLN A 150 6.31 1.61 -25.46
CA GLN A 150 5.89 3.01 -25.66
C GLN A 150 4.90 3.52 -24.60
N ARG A 151 4.25 2.60 -23.88
CA ARG A 151 3.30 2.88 -22.79
C ARG A 151 3.94 2.75 -21.40
N GLU A 152 5.29 2.67 -21.34
CA GLU A 152 6.09 2.50 -20.13
C GLU A 152 5.86 1.16 -19.40
N HIS A 153 5.25 0.16 -20.07
CA HIS A 153 5.12 -1.20 -19.53
C HIS A 153 6.32 -2.06 -19.86
N VAL A 154 6.59 -3.04 -19.01
CA VAL A 154 7.69 -3.98 -19.26
C VAL A 154 7.47 -4.77 -20.55
N ARG A 155 8.49 -4.77 -21.41
CA ARG A 155 8.57 -5.54 -22.64
C ARG A 155 9.52 -6.73 -22.50
N SER A 156 10.61 -6.53 -21.82
CA SER A 156 11.65 -7.55 -21.63
C SER A 156 12.58 -7.18 -20.48
N VAL A 157 13.38 -8.15 -20.06
CA VAL A 157 14.48 -7.94 -19.10
C VAL A 157 15.79 -8.29 -19.79
N ARG A 158 16.73 -7.35 -19.79
CA ARG A 158 18.10 -7.56 -20.26
C ARG A 158 18.97 -8.11 -19.12
N PHE A 159 19.74 -9.14 -19.44
CA PHE A 159 20.62 -9.82 -18.51
C PHE A 159 22.06 -9.84 -19.01
N VAL A 160 22.98 -9.82 -18.07
CA VAL A 160 24.38 -10.17 -18.28
C VAL A 160 24.54 -11.67 -18.02
N ILE A 161 25.07 -12.40 -19.01
CA ILE A 161 25.41 -13.80 -18.88
C ILE A 161 26.72 -13.92 -18.09
N GLN A 162 26.72 -14.79 -17.09
CA GLN A 162 27.90 -15.07 -16.26
C GLN A 162 28.27 -16.55 -16.40
N MET A 163 29.55 -16.84 -16.49
CA MET A 163 30.06 -18.21 -16.50
C MET A 163 31.13 -18.38 -15.44
N LEU A 164 31.17 -19.56 -14.83
CA LEU A 164 32.23 -19.95 -13.90
C LEU A 164 33.46 -20.31 -14.70
N ASP A 165 34.60 -19.68 -14.45
CA ASP A 165 35.88 -20.02 -15.07
C ASP A 165 36.57 -21.18 -14.35
N GLU A 166 37.70 -21.64 -14.92
CA GLU A 166 38.49 -22.75 -14.37
C GLU A 166 39.02 -22.48 -12.96
N THR A 167 39.08 -21.21 -12.55
CA THR A 167 39.53 -20.79 -11.20
C THR A 167 38.38 -20.74 -10.19
N GLY A 168 37.14 -21.04 -10.60
CA GLY A 168 35.96 -20.91 -9.76
C GLY A 168 35.43 -19.48 -9.61
N SER A 169 35.87 -18.55 -10.47
CA SER A 169 35.43 -17.15 -10.46
C SER A 169 34.37 -16.90 -11.51
N TRP A 170 33.34 -16.09 -11.17
CA TRP A 170 32.27 -15.72 -12.09
C TRP A 170 32.72 -14.61 -13.04
N LYS A 171 32.67 -14.87 -14.36
CA LYS A 171 33.02 -13.89 -15.38
C LYS A 171 31.82 -13.55 -16.27
N LYS A 172 31.71 -12.28 -16.63
CA LYS A 172 30.72 -11.82 -17.60
C LYS A 172 31.16 -12.24 -19.01
N THR A 173 30.29 -12.94 -19.73
CA THR A 173 30.60 -13.52 -21.05
C THR A 173 29.74 -12.98 -22.17
N GLY A 174 28.61 -12.34 -21.88
CA GLY A 174 27.70 -11.82 -22.87
C GLY A 174 26.46 -11.17 -22.27
N LYS A 175 25.51 -10.85 -23.13
CA LYS A 175 24.19 -10.33 -22.76
C LYS A 175 23.10 -11.12 -23.45
N THR A 176 21.94 -11.23 -22.82
CA THR A 176 20.75 -11.81 -23.39
C THR A 176 19.52 -11.03 -22.95
N GLU A 177 18.39 -11.29 -23.56
CA GLU A 177 17.12 -10.64 -23.25
C GLU A 177 16.03 -11.71 -23.14
N LEU A 178 15.22 -11.64 -22.08
CA LEU A 178 14.04 -12.48 -21.89
C LEU A 178 12.80 -11.61 -22.05
N PRO A 179 11.84 -12.00 -22.90
CA PRO A 179 10.58 -11.31 -23.00
C PRO A 179 9.85 -11.36 -21.65
N ALA A 180 9.21 -10.27 -21.27
CA ALA A 180 8.45 -10.18 -20.03
C ALA A 180 7.33 -9.17 -20.16
N ARG A 181 6.15 -9.52 -19.68
CA ARG A 181 5.02 -8.61 -19.49
C ARG A 181 4.75 -8.33 -18.00
N ALA A 182 5.39 -9.13 -17.13
CA ALA A 182 5.48 -8.88 -15.69
C ALA A 182 6.85 -9.33 -15.19
N VAL A 183 7.39 -8.57 -14.23
CA VAL A 183 8.65 -8.89 -13.54
C VAL A 183 8.40 -8.93 -12.05
N LEU A 184 8.65 -10.08 -11.44
CA LEU A 184 8.45 -10.30 -10.02
C LEU A 184 9.82 -10.48 -9.35
N VAL A 185 10.13 -9.66 -8.34
CA VAL A 185 11.45 -9.66 -7.69
C VAL A 185 11.39 -10.46 -6.41
N ALA A 186 12.08 -11.61 -6.39
CA ALA A 186 12.22 -12.51 -5.24
C ALA A 186 13.71 -12.74 -4.91
N ALA A 187 14.51 -11.66 -4.95
CA ALA A 187 15.98 -11.70 -4.89
C ALA A 187 16.56 -11.80 -3.47
N GLY A 188 15.78 -12.20 -2.51
CA GLY A 188 16.13 -12.38 -1.11
C GLY A 188 15.31 -11.49 -0.18
N ILE A 189 15.44 -11.77 1.12
CA ILE A 189 14.74 -11.04 2.19
C ILE A 189 15.77 -10.45 3.15
N GLN A 190 15.37 -9.35 3.78
CA GLN A 190 16.09 -8.74 4.89
C GLN A 190 15.22 -8.78 6.15
N PRO A 191 15.81 -8.92 7.35
CA PRO A 191 15.04 -8.76 8.58
C PRO A 191 14.37 -7.39 8.62
N ASN A 192 13.07 -7.34 8.91
CA ASN A 192 12.39 -6.06 9.08
C ASN A 192 12.73 -5.48 10.44
N THR A 193 13.58 -4.48 10.46
CA THR A 193 14.05 -3.79 11.66
C THR A 193 13.55 -2.34 11.78
N VAL A 194 12.47 -2.00 11.07
CA VAL A 194 11.87 -0.65 11.08
C VAL A 194 11.56 -0.18 12.49
N LEU A 195 11.14 -1.08 13.39
CA LEU A 195 10.88 -0.75 14.80
C LEU A 195 12.07 -0.12 15.52
N ALA A 196 13.32 -0.42 15.14
CA ALA A 196 14.50 0.22 15.73
C ALA A 196 14.57 1.72 15.42
N ARG A 197 13.99 2.17 14.30
CA ARG A 197 13.87 3.58 13.94
C ARG A 197 12.65 4.25 14.59
N GLU A 198 11.56 3.49 14.79
CA GLU A 198 10.31 3.99 15.38
C GLU A 198 10.38 4.08 16.91
N ASP A 199 11.17 3.22 17.56
CA ASP A 199 11.32 3.15 19.03
C ASP A 199 12.76 2.78 19.42
N GLU A 200 13.69 3.70 19.20
CA GLU A 200 15.13 3.53 19.48
C GLU A 200 15.44 3.22 20.96
N LYS A 201 14.53 3.57 21.86
CA LYS A 201 14.69 3.28 23.29
C LYS A 201 14.63 1.78 23.55
N ASN A 202 13.70 1.08 22.91
CA ASN A 202 13.43 -0.33 23.18
C ASN A 202 14.05 -1.27 22.13
N PHE A 203 14.41 -0.78 20.96
CA PHE A 203 14.92 -1.60 19.85
C PHE A 203 16.26 -1.08 19.35
N LYS A 204 17.32 -1.84 19.61
CA LYS A 204 18.67 -1.54 19.14
C LYS A 204 19.09 -2.56 18.08
N LEU A 205 19.97 -2.17 17.20
CA LEU A 205 20.52 -3.03 16.15
C LEU A 205 21.93 -3.52 16.47
N ASN A 206 22.20 -4.76 16.08
CA ASN A 206 23.53 -5.33 15.94
C ASN A 206 23.69 -5.80 14.48
N GLY A 207 24.37 -4.97 13.67
CA GLY A 207 24.39 -5.13 12.22
C GLY A 207 23.00 -4.99 11.60
N ARG A 208 22.56 -6.01 10.86
CA ARG A 208 21.23 -6.02 10.21
C ARG A 208 20.09 -6.62 11.06
N TYR A 209 20.41 -7.15 12.24
CA TYR A 209 19.44 -7.76 13.15
C TYR A 209 19.24 -6.90 14.39
N PHE A 210 18.17 -7.16 15.12
CA PHE A 210 18.00 -6.59 16.45
C PHE A 210 19.08 -7.12 17.39
N ALA A 211 19.58 -6.27 18.28
CA ALA A 211 20.44 -6.66 19.38
C ALA A 211 19.66 -7.50 20.40
N ALA A 212 20.27 -8.56 20.93
CA ALA A 212 19.66 -9.41 21.93
C ALA A 212 20.21 -9.11 23.34
N CYS A 213 19.45 -9.45 24.38
CA CYS A 213 19.88 -9.40 25.77
C CYS A 213 19.57 -10.74 26.50
N ASP A 214 20.23 -10.92 27.66
CA ASP A 214 19.89 -11.97 28.62
C ASP A 214 18.73 -11.56 29.54
N GLU A 215 18.41 -12.40 30.53
CA GLU A 215 17.34 -12.18 31.50
C GLU A 215 17.64 -11.01 32.48
N ASP A 216 18.91 -10.62 32.59
CA ASP A 216 19.33 -9.47 33.39
C ASP A 216 19.36 -8.15 32.58
N GLY A 217 19.18 -8.26 31.25
CA GLY A 217 19.21 -7.15 30.31
C GLY A 217 20.59 -6.84 29.76
N ASN A 218 21.59 -7.69 29.99
CA ASN A 218 22.93 -7.49 29.44
C ASN A 218 22.97 -7.90 27.97
N PRO A 219 23.75 -7.19 27.12
CA PRO A 219 23.87 -7.54 25.70
C PRO A 219 24.47 -8.94 25.50
N VAL A 220 23.86 -9.72 24.59
CA VAL A 220 24.34 -11.05 24.20
C VAL A 220 24.35 -11.17 22.67
N ASN A 221 25.14 -12.13 22.15
CA ASN A 221 25.28 -12.36 20.72
C ASN A 221 24.75 -13.75 20.34
N PRO A 222 23.52 -13.84 19.77
CA PRO A 222 22.98 -15.09 19.27
C PRO A 222 23.85 -15.73 18.17
N THR A 223 24.00 -17.05 18.20
CA THR A 223 24.72 -17.80 17.17
C THR A 223 23.96 -17.69 15.83
N TYR A 224 24.62 -17.22 14.79
CA TYR A 224 24.01 -17.05 13.46
C TYR A 224 23.73 -18.40 12.79
N GLY A 225 22.53 -18.54 12.23
CA GLY A 225 22.14 -19.67 11.37
C GLY A 225 21.99 -21.03 12.08
N ASN A 226 22.13 -21.10 13.41
CA ASN A 226 21.98 -22.32 14.20
C ASN A 226 20.54 -22.45 14.79
N PRO A 227 19.65 -23.25 14.19
CA PRO A 227 18.26 -23.39 14.66
C PRO A 227 18.10 -24.20 15.96
N LYS A 228 19.19 -24.72 16.52
CA LYS A 228 19.23 -25.43 17.79
C LYS A 228 20.41 -24.94 18.62
N PRO A 229 20.41 -23.65 19.05
CA PRO A 229 21.47 -23.14 19.89
C PRO A 229 21.43 -23.80 21.28
N GLU A 230 22.59 -23.94 21.90
CA GLU A 230 22.69 -24.44 23.29
C GLU A 230 21.96 -23.52 24.26
N ILE A 231 22.07 -22.20 24.05
CA ILE A 231 21.37 -21.17 24.83
C ILE A 231 20.54 -20.32 23.85
N PRO A 232 19.20 -20.47 23.86
CA PRO A 232 18.32 -19.63 23.05
C PRO A 232 18.28 -18.19 23.60
N MET A 233 18.74 -17.22 22.80
CA MET A 233 18.84 -15.80 23.19
C MET A 233 17.72 -15.00 22.52
N VAL A 234 16.48 -15.22 22.93
CA VAL A 234 15.28 -14.67 22.28
C VAL A 234 14.73 -13.40 22.93
N LEU A 235 15.43 -12.84 23.92
CA LEU A 235 15.05 -11.57 24.53
C LEU A 235 15.72 -10.43 23.78
N LEU A 236 14.96 -9.37 23.52
CA LEU A 236 15.38 -8.24 22.70
C LEU A 236 15.73 -7.04 23.55
N SER A 237 14.90 -6.70 24.52
CA SER A 237 15.18 -5.65 25.50
C SER A 237 14.43 -5.87 26.80
N ARG A 238 15.02 -5.40 27.90
CA ARG A 238 14.39 -5.24 29.19
C ARG A 238 13.99 -3.78 29.37
N ARG A 239 12.71 -3.53 29.63
CA ARG A 239 12.18 -2.19 29.86
C ARG A 239 12.47 -1.74 31.29
N GLU A 240 12.41 -0.43 31.56
CA GLU A 240 12.61 0.16 32.90
C GLU A 240 11.65 -0.40 33.95
N ASP A 241 10.43 -0.76 33.56
CA ASP A 241 9.41 -1.36 34.41
C ASP A 241 9.58 -2.89 34.62
N GLY A 242 10.70 -3.46 34.15
CA GLY A 242 11.03 -4.88 34.27
C GLY A 242 10.38 -5.79 33.23
N ARG A 243 9.54 -5.27 32.34
CA ARG A 243 8.97 -6.05 31.24
C ARG A 243 10.01 -6.29 30.16
N PHE A 244 9.86 -7.43 29.45
CA PHE A 244 10.72 -7.81 28.33
C PHE A 244 9.99 -7.75 27.01
N ILE A 245 10.77 -7.54 25.96
CA ILE A 245 10.36 -7.75 24.57
C ILE A 245 11.16 -8.94 24.07
N SER A 246 10.50 -9.90 23.41
CA SER A 246 11.12 -11.07 22.80
C SER A 246 10.93 -11.06 21.28
N PHE A 247 11.82 -11.74 20.55
CA PHE A 247 11.76 -11.82 19.08
C PHE A 247 12.01 -13.26 18.59
N PHE A 248 11.31 -13.62 17.51
CA PHE A 248 11.26 -14.98 16.96
C PHE A 248 11.25 -14.94 15.43
N GLY A 249 11.39 -16.07 14.80
CA GLY A 249 11.30 -16.23 13.36
C GLY A 249 12.51 -15.69 12.62
N ASP A 250 12.30 -15.20 11.40
CA ASP A 250 13.36 -14.70 10.52
C ASP A 250 14.01 -13.41 11.01
N LEU A 251 13.39 -12.70 11.95
CA LEU A 251 13.97 -11.55 12.62
C LEU A 251 15.13 -11.92 13.53
N HIS A 252 15.23 -13.21 13.93
CA HIS A 252 16.24 -13.69 14.85
C HIS A 252 17.42 -14.30 14.09
N PRO A 253 18.67 -13.88 14.36
CA PRO A 253 19.84 -14.31 13.58
C PRO A 253 20.08 -15.84 13.60
N SER A 254 19.73 -16.53 14.70
CA SER A 254 19.87 -18.00 14.78
C SER A 254 18.87 -18.76 13.90
N TYR A 255 17.70 -18.19 13.66
CA TYR A 255 16.57 -18.90 13.06
C TYR A 255 16.19 -18.38 11.66
N SER A 256 16.92 -17.42 11.14
CA SER A 256 16.68 -16.86 9.81
C SER A 256 17.02 -17.85 8.69
N GLY A 257 16.32 -17.73 7.55
CA GLY A 257 16.66 -18.38 6.29
C GLY A 257 15.63 -19.36 5.72
N ASN A 258 14.77 -19.98 6.53
CA ASN A 258 13.60 -20.71 6.05
C ASN A 258 12.54 -20.90 7.15
N VAL A 259 11.33 -21.29 6.73
CA VAL A 259 10.16 -21.44 7.62
C VAL A 259 10.40 -22.46 8.76
N VAL A 260 11.10 -23.56 8.49
CA VAL A 260 11.36 -24.60 9.50
C VAL A 260 12.27 -24.05 10.61
N LYS A 261 13.29 -23.27 10.26
CA LYS A 261 14.13 -22.58 11.24
C LYS A 261 13.32 -21.53 12.01
N ALA A 262 12.49 -20.77 11.33
CA ALA A 262 11.61 -19.78 11.95
C ALA A 262 10.66 -20.43 12.97
N MET A 263 10.03 -21.56 12.63
CA MET A 263 9.20 -22.35 13.55
C MET A 263 10.01 -22.89 14.74
N SER A 264 11.27 -23.31 14.52
CA SER A 264 12.15 -23.75 15.59
C SER A 264 12.38 -22.69 16.65
N SER A 265 12.33 -21.41 16.28
CA SER A 265 12.52 -20.30 17.24
C SER A 265 11.48 -20.33 18.36
N ALA A 266 10.22 -20.61 18.04
CA ALA A 266 9.16 -20.72 19.05
C ALA A 266 9.42 -21.90 20.00
N LYS A 267 9.79 -23.08 19.43
CA LYS A 267 10.07 -24.27 20.21
C LYS A 267 11.29 -24.13 21.14
N GLN A 268 12.34 -23.45 20.67
CA GLN A 268 13.57 -23.27 21.44
C GLN A 268 13.46 -22.10 22.43
N GLY A 269 12.70 -21.05 22.08
CA GLY A 269 12.68 -19.80 22.83
C GLY A 269 11.58 -19.69 23.88
N TYR A 270 10.46 -20.45 23.78
CA TYR A 270 9.39 -20.35 24.79
C TYR A 270 9.87 -20.62 26.22
N PRO A 271 10.82 -21.56 26.48
CA PRO A 271 11.27 -21.81 27.85
C PRO A 271 11.96 -20.58 28.49
N VAL A 272 12.65 -19.75 27.66
CA VAL A 272 13.26 -18.50 28.12
C VAL A 272 12.19 -17.51 28.54
N VAL A 273 11.12 -17.38 27.73
CA VAL A 273 9.98 -16.51 28.06
C VAL A 273 9.27 -17.01 29.33
N SER A 274 9.02 -18.32 29.45
CA SER A 274 8.43 -18.90 30.65
C SER A 274 9.25 -18.62 31.90
N LYS A 275 10.58 -18.80 31.82
CA LYS A 275 11.49 -18.51 32.94
C LYS A 275 11.44 -17.05 33.38
N VAL A 276 11.34 -16.11 32.43
CA VAL A 276 11.16 -14.68 32.75
C VAL A 276 9.82 -14.43 33.43
N LEU A 277 8.74 -15.05 32.93
CA LEU A 277 7.40 -14.90 33.51
C LEU A 277 7.30 -15.50 34.91
N ASP A 278 7.98 -16.63 35.18
CA ASP A 278 8.01 -17.27 36.51
C ASP A 278 8.69 -16.38 37.59
N GLN A 279 9.52 -15.43 37.17
CA GLN A 279 10.15 -14.47 38.08
C GLN A 279 9.23 -13.30 38.47
N ILE A 280 8.11 -13.13 37.78
CA ILE A 280 7.19 -12.03 37.99
C ILE A 280 6.04 -12.48 38.89
N SER A 281 5.86 -11.86 40.04
CA SER A 281 4.69 -12.12 40.86
C SER A 281 3.42 -11.74 40.09
N PRO A 282 2.33 -12.52 40.19
CA PRO A 282 1.07 -12.19 39.54
C PRO A 282 0.61 -10.80 39.94
N ALA A 283 0.57 -9.87 39.00
CA ALA A 283 0.22 -8.46 39.27
C ALA A 283 -1.28 -8.26 39.45
N SER A 284 -2.13 -9.26 39.19
CA SER A 284 -3.57 -9.10 39.20
C SER A 284 -4.28 -10.40 39.62
N THR A 285 -5.33 -10.22 40.43
CA THR A 285 -6.31 -11.27 40.80
C THR A 285 -7.54 -11.28 39.88
N LYS A 286 -7.51 -10.52 38.77
CA LYS A 286 -8.63 -10.46 37.82
C LYS A 286 -8.96 -11.82 37.28
N LEU A 287 -10.24 -12.11 37.13
CA LEU A 287 -10.71 -13.31 36.41
C LEU A 287 -10.28 -13.24 34.95
N ASN A 288 -9.99 -14.37 34.36
CA ASN A 288 -9.61 -14.44 32.94
C ASN A 288 -10.65 -13.77 32.03
N SER A 289 -11.95 -13.89 32.33
CA SER A 289 -13.04 -13.25 31.55
C SER A 289 -12.97 -11.72 31.61
N GLU A 290 -12.66 -11.15 32.77
CA GLU A 290 -12.51 -9.71 32.94
C GLU A 290 -11.27 -9.21 32.19
N PHE A 291 -10.15 -9.94 32.30
CA PHE A 291 -8.92 -9.62 31.59
C PHE A 291 -9.13 -9.67 30.07
N PHE A 292 -9.76 -10.71 29.54
CA PHE A 292 -10.03 -10.81 28.10
C PHE A 292 -11.01 -9.75 27.62
N SER A 293 -12.00 -9.38 28.42
CA SER A 293 -12.92 -8.29 28.10
C SER A 293 -12.19 -6.96 27.97
N GLU A 294 -11.30 -6.66 28.92
CA GLU A 294 -10.49 -5.44 28.92
C GLU A 294 -9.54 -5.40 27.71
N ILE A 295 -8.81 -6.50 27.46
CA ILE A 295 -7.88 -6.59 26.32
C ILE A 295 -8.63 -6.47 24.98
N ASN A 296 -9.76 -7.14 24.84
CA ASN A 296 -10.58 -7.04 23.62
C ASN A 296 -11.11 -5.61 23.42
N GLY A 297 -11.55 -4.95 24.47
CA GLY A 297 -11.99 -3.54 24.41
C GLY A 297 -10.88 -2.59 23.94
N ARG A 298 -9.62 -2.89 24.24
CA ARG A 298 -8.48 -2.07 23.83
C ARG A 298 -7.89 -2.44 22.47
N LEU A 299 -7.85 -3.74 22.13
CA LEU A 299 -7.10 -4.27 20.97
C LEU A 299 -7.99 -4.67 19.78
N ARG A 300 -9.30 -4.81 19.97
CA ARG A 300 -10.23 -5.20 18.92
C ARG A 300 -10.99 -3.99 18.40
N PRO A 301 -10.58 -3.40 17.28
CA PRO A 301 -11.32 -2.29 16.69
C PRO A 301 -12.73 -2.72 16.25
N THR A 302 -13.69 -1.84 16.50
CA THR A 302 -15.08 -2.02 16.03
C THR A 302 -15.59 -0.74 15.40
N VAL A 303 -16.48 -0.89 14.42
CA VAL A 303 -17.17 0.25 13.80
C VAL A 303 -18.06 0.91 14.86
N HIS A 304 -17.86 2.20 15.11
CA HIS A 304 -18.72 3.01 15.95
C HIS A 304 -19.83 3.68 15.14
N LYS A 305 -19.50 4.21 13.97
CA LYS A 305 -20.43 4.90 13.09
C LYS A 305 -19.95 4.84 11.64
N VAL A 306 -20.86 4.75 10.69
CA VAL A 306 -20.65 4.97 9.26
C VAL A 306 -21.53 6.12 8.83
N GLU A 307 -20.98 7.13 8.18
CA GLU A 307 -21.70 8.30 7.72
C GLU A 307 -21.34 8.65 6.28
N ARG A 308 -22.34 8.80 5.43
CA ARG A 308 -22.16 9.28 4.06
C ARG A 308 -22.10 10.81 4.06
N LEU A 309 -20.92 11.37 3.84
CA LEU A 309 -20.70 12.82 3.83
C LEU A 309 -21.09 13.46 2.49
N THR A 310 -20.84 12.77 1.39
CA THR A 310 -21.18 13.16 0.01
C THR A 310 -21.63 11.91 -0.76
N PRO A 311 -22.10 12.02 -2.01
CA PRO A 311 -22.45 10.84 -2.81
C PRO A 311 -21.34 9.80 -2.93
N THR A 312 -20.05 10.20 -2.79
CA THR A 312 -18.89 9.33 -2.97
C THR A 312 -17.92 9.29 -1.78
N ILE A 313 -18.20 10.04 -0.70
CA ILE A 313 -17.32 10.09 0.47
C ILE A 313 -18.04 9.58 1.70
N ILE A 314 -17.39 8.65 2.40
CA ILE A 314 -17.88 8.01 3.61
C ILE A 314 -16.89 8.29 4.75
N GLU A 315 -17.44 8.64 5.92
CA GLU A 315 -16.70 8.67 7.18
C GLU A 315 -16.96 7.37 7.96
N LEU A 316 -15.88 6.72 8.34
CA LEU A 316 -15.86 5.58 9.24
C LEU A 316 -15.32 6.04 10.60
N VAL A 317 -16.14 6.03 11.62
CA VAL A 317 -15.68 6.26 12.99
C VAL A 317 -15.46 4.90 13.66
N ILE A 318 -14.22 4.62 14.03
CA ILE A 318 -13.81 3.33 14.58
C ILE A 318 -13.46 3.50 16.06
N HIS A 319 -14.02 2.65 16.92
CA HIS A 319 -13.58 2.53 18.31
C HIS A 319 -12.30 1.71 18.35
N ALA A 320 -11.18 2.37 18.58
CA ALA A 320 -9.83 1.81 18.60
C ALA A 320 -8.92 2.64 19.56
N PRO A 321 -9.07 2.47 20.89
CA PRO A 321 -8.46 3.35 21.88
C PRO A 321 -6.94 3.49 21.72
N MET A 322 -6.23 2.37 21.56
CA MET A 322 -4.76 2.40 21.42
C MET A 322 -4.29 3.09 20.14
N ALA A 323 -5.08 3.00 19.08
CA ALA A 323 -4.79 3.69 17.82
C ALA A 323 -5.04 5.20 17.94
N ALA A 324 -6.13 5.59 18.64
CA ALA A 324 -6.45 6.99 18.92
C ALA A 324 -5.39 7.68 19.78
N GLU A 325 -4.92 7.00 20.86
CA GLU A 325 -3.90 7.51 21.77
C GLU A 325 -2.58 7.86 21.09
N ARG A 326 -2.23 7.19 19.99
CA ARG A 326 -0.93 7.30 19.32
C ARG A 326 -0.95 8.10 18.03
N PHE A 327 -2.11 8.51 17.57
CA PHE A 327 -2.24 9.26 16.32
C PHE A 327 -1.57 10.62 16.39
N GLN A 328 -0.85 10.96 15.33
CA GLN A 328 -0.32 12.30 15.09
C GLN A 328 -0.73 12.78 13.69
N PRO A 329 -0.89 14.11 13.50
CA PRO A 329 -1.32 14.68 12.22
C PRO A 329 -0.50 14.19 11.03
N GLY A 330 -1.17 13.90 9.92
CA GLY A 330 -0.55 13.40 8.69
C GLY A 330 -0.38 11.88 8.63
N GLN A 331 -0.56 11.17 9.74
CA GLN A 331 -0.53 9.70 9.75
C GLN A 331 -1.80 9.08 9.18
N PHE A 332 -1.73 7.81 8.81
CA PHE A 332 -2.81 7.06 8.21
C PHE A 332 -2.90 5.64 8.77
N TYR A 333 -3.88 4.87 8.35
CA TYR A 333 -4.16 3.52 8.83
C TYR A 333 -4.36 2.58 7.66
N ARG A 334 -3.99 1.30 7.84
CA ARG A 334 -4.45 0.22 6.97
C ARG A 334 -5.74 -0.35 7.54
N PHE A 335 -6.78 -0.37 6.72
CA PHE A 335 -8.12 -0.77 7.11
C PHE A 335 -8.64 -1.91 6.23
N GLN A 336 -9.36 -2.86 6.83
CA GLN A 336 -10.11 -3.90 6.12
C GLN A 336 -11.15 -4.54 7.03
N ASN A 337 -12.18 -5.19 6.45
CA ASN A 337 -13.07 -6.07 7.19
C ASN A 337 -12.41 -7.44 7.46
N PHE A 338 -13.01 -8.25 8.32
CA PHE A 338 -12.59 -9.65 8.48
C PHE A 338 -13.14 -10.49 7.34
N ALA A 339 -12.27 -11.15 6.56
CA ALA A 339 -12.67 -12.02 5.45
C ALA A 339 -13.61 -13.16 5.89
N THR A 340 -13.46 -13.65 7.11
CA THR A 340 -14.33 -14.71 7.68
C THR A 340 -15.73 -14.23 8.02
N LEU A 341 -15.93 -12.93 8.16
CA LEU A 341 -17.21 -12.28 8.48
C LEU A 341 -17.79 -11.50 7.28
N ALA A 342 -17.05 -11.47 6.16
CA ALA A 342 -17.48 -10.77 4.97
C ALA A 342 -18.72 -11.41 4.35
N THR A 343 -19.65 -10.57 3.89
CA THR A 343 -20.89 -10.99 3.25
C THR A 343 -20.59 -11.71 1.93
N ASP A 344 -21.30 -12.80 1.68
CA ASP A 344 -21.34 -13.47 0.40
C ASP A 344 -22.56 -12.97 -0.41
N VAL A 345 -22.33 -12.56 -1.67
CA VAL A 345 -23.37 -12.18 -2.62
C VAL A 345 -23.25 -13.09 -3.84
N GLY A 346 -24.21 -14.00 -4.00
CA GLY A 346 -24.07 -15.10 -4.94
C GLY A 346 -22.85 -15.95 -4.57
N ASP A 347 -21.90 -16.05 -5.50
CA ASP A 347 -20.63 -16.76 -5.30
C ASP A 347 -19.45 -15.82 -4.99
N THR A 348 -19.72 -14.54 -4.74
CA THR A 348 -18.68 -13.53 -4.49
C THR A 348 -18.64 -13.17 -3.01
N LYS A 349 -17.46 -13.33 -2.41
CA LYS A 349 -17.17 -12.89 -1.05
C LYS A 349 -16.69 -11.44 -1.06
N LEU A 350 -17.41 -10.55 -0.37
CA LEU A 350 -17.11 -9.13 -0.26
C LEU A 350 -16.06 -8.85 0.83
N ALA A 351 -14.96 -9.58 0.78
CA ALA A 351 -13.80 -9.38 1.65
C ALA A 351 -12.90 -8.29 1.07
N MET A 352 -12.66 -7.24 1.86
CA MET A 352 -11.82 -6.12 1.47
C MET A 352 -10.35 -6.52 1.39
N GLU A 353 -9.64 -6.04 0.38
CA GLU A 353 -8.19 -5.88 0.47
C GLU A 353 -7.88 -4.76 1.47
N GLY A 354 -6.71 -4.83 2.10
CA GLY A 354 -6.33 -3.76 3.02
C GLY A 354 -6.08 -2.46 2.28
N ILE A 355 -6.85 -1.43 2.61
CA ILE A 355 -6.74 -0.09 2.01
C ILE A 355 -6.06 0.87 2.98
N ALA A 356 -5.30 1.83 2.45
CA ALA A 356 -4.75 2.94 3.22
C ALA A 356 -5.81 4.03 3.37
N LEU A 357 -6.24 4.31 4.59
CA LEU A 357 -7.19 5.37 4.89
C LEU A 357 -6.54 6.44 5.77
N THR A 358 -6.81 7.67 5.44
CA THR A 358 -6.32 8.82 6.19
C THR A 358 -6.97 8.91 7.56
N GLY A 359 -6.16 9.11 8.60
CA GLY A 359 -6.64 9.55 9.91
C GLY A 359 -7.06 11.02 9.83
N ALA A 360 -8.35 11.27 9.79
CA ALA A 360 -8.89 12.62 9.69
C ALA A 360 -8.90 13.33 11.05
N SER A 361 -9.35 12.64 12.08
CA SER A 361 -9.36 13.15 13.45
C SER A 361 -9.44 12.01 14.46
N VAL A 362 -9.14 12.31 15.72
CA VAL A 362 -9.26 11.37 16.84
C VAL A 362 -9.96 12.03 18.03
N ASP A 363 -10.75 11.22 18.75
CA ASP A 363 -11.23 11.55 20.09
C ASP A 363 -10.59 10.57 21.07
N VAL A 364 -9.47 10.99 21.66
CA VAL A 364 -8.69 10.16 22.59
C VAL A 364 -9.52 9.77 23.81
N SER A 365 -10.38 10.68 24.29
CA SER A 365 -11.20 10.46 25.50
C SER A 365 -12.21 9.33 25.32
N ARG A 366 -12.72 9.16 24.11
CA ARG A 366 -13.67 8.12 23.73
C ARG A 366 -13.02 6.94 22.98
N GLY A 367 -11.72 7.03 22.70
CA GLY A 367 -10.99 6.02 21.93
C GLY A 367 -11.46 5.89 20.49
N LEU A 368 -11.86 7.00 19.86
CA LEU A 368 -12.41 7.01 18.50
C LEU A 368 -11.41 7.55 17.47
N VAL A 369 -11.35 6.89 16.33
CA VAL A 369 -10.58 7.30 15.14
C VAL A 369 -11.54 7.54 13.99
N SER A 370 -11.53 8.73 13.39
CA SER A 370 -12.27 9.05 12.17
C SER A 370 -11.38 8.79 10.95
N LEU A 371 -11.87 7.98 10.03
CA LEU A 371 -11.25 7.65 8.75
C LEU A 371 -12.18 8.11 7.63
N ILE A 372 -11.63 8.67 6.56
CA ILE A 372 -12.44 9.09 5.42
C ILE A 372 -12.04 8.27 4.20
N ALA A 373 -13.04 7.62 3.60
CA ALA A 373 -12.92 6.78 2.42
C ALA A 373 -13.60 7.47 1.23
N LEU A 374 -12.96 7.42 0.06
CA LEU A 374 -13.54 7.81 -1.22
C LEU A 374 -13.92 6.54 -1.98
N GLU A 375 -15.19 6.42 -2.34
CA GLU A 375 -15.71 5.34 -3.16
C GLU A 375 -15.27 5.57 -4.63
N MET A 376 -14.14 5.00 -4.98
CA MET A 376 -13.57 5.01 -6.34
C MET A 376 -13.55 3.62 -6.98
N GLY A 377 -14.24 2.67 -6.38
CA GLY A 377 -14.21 1.27 -6.76
C GLY A 377 -13.41 0.40 -5.82
N GLY A 378 -13.51 -0.92 -6.02
CA GLY A 378 -12.77 -1.90 -5.23
C GLY A 378 -13.18 -1.95 -3.77
N SER A 379 -12.20 -2.16 -2.90
CA SER A 379 -12.44 -2.32 -1.46
C SER A 379 -12.97 -1.06 -0.77
N ALA A 380 -12.75 0.13 -1.35
CA ALA A 380 -13.26 1.37 -0.76
C ALA A 380 -14.80 1.44 -0.78
N ASP A 381 -15.44 0.90 -1.82
CA ASP A 381 -16.90 0.87 -1.93
C ASP A 381 -17.57 -0.04 -0.89
N LEU A 382 -16.82 -1.02 -0.37
CA LEU A 382 -17.30 -1.93 0.67
C LEU A 382 -17.38 -1.27 2.05
N CYS A 383 -16.76 -0.10 2.23
CA CYS A 383 -16.85 0.65 3.49
C CYS A 383 -18.28 1.03 3.86
N ALA A 384 -19.14 1.28 2.87
CA ALA A 384 -20.54 1.61 3.08
C ALA A 384 -21.38 0.46 3.65
N MET A 385 -20.93 -0.77 3.53
CA MET A 385 -21.65 -1.96 4.00
C MET A 385 -21.46 -2.25 5.49
N LEU A 386 -20.48 -1.62 6.11
CA LEU A 386 -20.15 -1.84 7.50
C LEU A 386 -21.24 -1.27 8.42
N ASN A 387 -21.49 -1.95 9.53
CA ASN A 387 -22.48 -1.55 10.51
C ASN A 387 -21.83 -1.26 11.86
N PRO A 388 -22.43 -0.38 12.68
CA PRO A 388 -21.98 -0.19 14.06
C PRO A 388 -21.91 -1.52 14.81
N GLY A 389 -20.77 -1.77 15.48
CA GLY A 389 -20.47 -3.01 16.19
C GLY A 389 -19.68 -4.03 15.36
N ASP A 390 -19.59 -3.90 14.04
CA ASP A 390 -18.79 -4.83 13.22
C ASP A 390 -17.32 -4.77 13.64
N PRO A 391 -16.69 -5.93 13.88
CA PRO A 391 -15.25 -5.96 14.11
C PRO A 391 -14.50 -5.73 12.80
N VAL A 392 -13.43 -4.95 12.87
CA VAL A 392 -12.60 -4.60 11.73
C VAL A 392 -11.12 -4.75 12.05
N VAL A 393 -10.28 -4.82 11.03
CA VAL A 393 -8.83 -4.77 11.17
C VAL A 393 -8.39 -3.34 10.92
N LEU A 394 -7.79 -2.72 11.95
CA LEU A 394 -7.18 -1.40 11.88
C LEU A 394 -5.72 -1.50 12.31
N MET A 395 -4.80 -1.29 11.38
CA MET A 395 -3.37 -1.32 11.64
C MET A 395 -2.82 0.09 11.51
N GLY A 396 -2.15 0.56 12.54
CA GLY A 396 -1.61 1.91 12.61
C GLY A 396 -1.77 2.55 13.99
N PRO A 397 -1.51 3.86 14.12
CA PRO A 397 -1.14 4.77 13.04
C PRO A 397 0.20 4.40 12.39
N THR A 398 0.35 4.73 11.11
CA THR A 398 1.57 4.49 10.34
C THR A 398 1.95 5.75 9.53
N GLY A 399 3.14 5.75 8.96
CA GLY A 399 3.73 6.92 8.34
C GLY A 399 4.41 7.84 9.37
N THR A 400 5.37 8.63 8.91
CA THR A 400 5.99 9.67 9.73
C THR A 400 4.99 10.81 9.94
N PRO A 401 4.77 11.28 11.17
CA PRO A 401 3.93 12.45 11.39
C PRO A 401 4.39 13.63 10.54
N THR A 402 3.45 14.39 10.01
CA THR A 402 3.79 15.64 9.32
C THR A 402 4.48 16.59 10.29
N GLU A 403 5.58 17.18 9.85
CA GLU A 403 6.27 18.21 10.62
C GLU A 403 5.36 19.40 10.85
N ILE A 404 5.08 19.72 12.10
CA ILE A 404 4.23 20.85 12.50
C ILE A 404 5.11 22.05 12.85
N PRO A 405 5.18 23.07 11.99
CA PRO A 405 6.01 24.25 12.24
C PRO A 405 5.40 25.17 13.29
N SER A 406 6.24 25.92 13.99
CA SER A 406 5.84 26.97 14.92
C SER A 406 6.20 28.35 14.39
N GLY A 407 5.22 29.27 14.39
CA GLY A 407 5.44 30.65 14.00
C GLY A 407 5.61 30.88 12.48
N GLU A 408 5.33 29.88 11.64
CA GLU A 408 5.38 29.97 10.17
C GLU A 408 4.02 30.41 9.59
N ILE A 409 4.05 30.88 8.34
CA ILE A 409 2.87 31.01 7.49
C ILE A 409 2.78 29.76 6.62
N VAL A 410 1.80 28.92 6.93
CA VAL A 410 1.56 27.63 6.28
C VAL A 410 0.40 27.76 5.29
N VAL A 411 0.64 27.38 4.05
CA VAL A 411 -0.39 27.28 3.01
C VAL A 411 -0.77 25.81 2.82
N LEU A 412 -2.02 25.49 3.15
CA LEU A 412 -2.60 24.18 2.90
C LEU A 412 -3.33 24.20 1.56
N VAL A 413 -3.08 23.18 0.74
CA VAL A 413 -3.66 23.05 -0.61
C VAL A 413 -4.31 21.68 -0.72
N GLY A 414 -5.62 21.61 -0.50
CA GLY A 414 -6.39 20.37 -0.46
C GLY A 414 -7.25 20.17 -1.70
N GLY A 415 -7.12 18.99 -2.33
CA GLY A 415 -7.96 18.59 -3.47
C GLY A 415 -8.86 17.41 -3.14
N GLY A 416 -10.18 17.58 -3.19
CA GLY A 416 -11.15 16.51 -2.95
C GLY A 416 -10.91 15.79 -1.62
N LEU A 417 -10.65 14.47 -1.64
CA LEU A 417 -10.36 13.67 -0.44
C LEU A 417 -9.12 14.18 0.33
N GLY A 418 -8.13 14.78 -0.34
CA GLY A 418 -6.93 15.29 0.31
C GLY A 418 -7.20 16.31 1.42
N ASN A 419 -8.37 16.98 1.40
CA ASN A 419 -8.79 17.85 2.48
C ASN A 419 -8.91 17.10 3.82
N ALA A 420 -9.21 15.82 3.84
CA ALA A 420 -9.37 15.02 5.05
C ALA A 420 -8.11 14.94 5.93
N VAL A 421 -6.93 14.99 5.31
CA VAL A 421 -5.64 14.99 6.03
C VAL A 421 -5.34 16.37 6.62
N LEU A 422 -5.64 17.40 5.82
CA LEU A 422 -5.15 18.74 6.06
C LEU A 422 -5.78 19.43 7.26
N PHE A 423 -7.01 19.10 7.66
CA PHE A 423 -7.58 19.78 8.81
C PHE A 423 -6.94 19.35 10.13
N SER A 424 -6.46 18.11 10.28
CA SER A 424 -5.67 17.72 11.45
C SER A 424 -4.32 18.46 11.50
N ILE A 425 -3.65 18.58 10.34
CA ILE A 425 -2.38 19.30 10.19
C ILE A 425 -2.56 20.80 10.46
N GLY A 426 -3.59 21.43 9.87
CA GLY A 426 -3.89 22.84 10.05
C GLY A 426 -4.21 23.20 11.49
N THR A 427 -5.03 22.37 12.16
CA THR A 427 -5.35 22.55 13.58
C THR A 427 -4.09 22.48 14.44
N ALA A 428 -3.20 21.52 14.20
CA ALA A 428 -1.95 21.40 14.91
C ALA A 428 -0.99 22.58 14.64
N ALA A 429 -0.88 23.02 13.39
CA ALA A 429 -0.05 24.19 13.03
C ALA A 429 -0.53 25.47 13.73
N ARG A 430 -1.84 25.72 13.76
CA ARG A 430 -2.42 26.86 14.51
C ARG A 430 -2.17 26.75 16.00
N ALA A 431 -2.32 25.57 16.57
CA ALA A 431 -2.03 25.32 18.00
C ALA A 431 -0.54 25.57 18.33
N ALA A 432 0.36 25.33 17.38
CA ALA A 432 1.79 25.65 17.49
C ALA A 432 2.13 27.13 17.23
N GLY A 433 1.14 28.01 16.97
CA GLY A 433 1.33 29.44 16.77
C GLY A 433 1.60 29.86 15.31
N SER A 434 1.47 28.95 14.36
CA SER A 434 1.55 29.28 12.93
C SER A 434 0.25 29.90 12.41
N LYS A 435 0.33 30.65 11.32
CA LYS A 435 -0.82 31.18 10.57
C LYS A 435 -1.12 30.27 9.38
N VAL A 436 -2.39 29.89 9.22
CA VAL A 436 -2.82 28.93 8.19
C VAL A 436 -3.73 29.59 7.16
N LEU A 437 -3.28 29.60 5.89
CA LEU A 437 -4.09 29.92 4.72
C LEU A 437 -4.45 28.59 4.02
N TYR A 438 -5.74 28.34 3.81
CA TYR A 438 -6.21 27.08 3.26
C TYR A 438 -6.90 27.26 1.92
N PHE A 439 -6.41 26.62 0.87
CA PHE A 439 -7.10 26.46 -0.42
C PHE A 439 -7.80 25.10 -0.44
N ALA A 440 -9.13 25.10 -0.31
CA ALA A 440 -9.95 23.88 -0.27
C ALA A 440 -10.65 23.67 -1.62
N GLY A 441 -10.11 22.77 -2.43
CA GLY A 441 -10.54 22.54 -3.82
C GLY A 441 -11.45 21.33 -3.96
N TYR A 442 -12.49 21.45 -4.79
CA TYR A 442 -13.46 20.41 -5.13
C TYR A 442 -13.85 20.52 -6.61
N LYS A 443 -14.19 19.38 -7.24
CA LYS A 443 -14.68 19.38 -8.62
C LYS A 443 -16.10 19.93 -8.72
N LYS A 444 -16.99 19.51 -7.81
CA LYS A 444 -18.40 19.86 -7.80
C LYS A 444 -18.84 20.45 -6.46
N VAL A 445 -19.91 21.22 -6.49
CA VAL A 445 -20.48 21.80 -5.27
C VAL A 445 -20.95 20.72 -4.27
N ILE A 446 -21.46 19.61 -4.78
CA ILE A 446 -21.95 18.48 -3.95
C ILE A 446 -20.82 17.71 -3.26
N ASP A 447 -19.58 17.88 -3.71
CA ASP A 447 -18.42 17.13 -3.16
C ASP A 447 -17.86 17.77 -1.87
N ARG A 448 -18.37 18.96 -1.46
CA ARG A 448 -17.86 19.66 -0.27
C ARG A 448 -18.32 18.99 1.01
N TYR A 449 -17.38 18.70 1.90
CA TYR A 449 -17.65 18.08 3.21
C TYR A 449 -16.80 18.71 4.32
N LYS A 450 -17.15 18.45 5.57
CA LYS A 450 -16.39 18.87 6.78
C LYS A 450 -16.00 20.34 6.78
N VAL A 451 -16.96 21.22 6.43
CA VAL A 451 -16.74 22.67 6.33
C VAL A 451 -16.27 23.26 7.67
N ALA A 452 -16.90 22.86 8.77
CA ALA A 452 -16.55 23.38 10.09
C ALA A 452 -15.14 22.99 10.53
N GLU A 453 -14.71 21.76 10.21
CA GLU A 453 -13.36 21.25 10.51
C GLU A 453 -12.30 22.00 9.68
N ILE A 454 -12.56 22.25 8.39
CA ILE A 454 -11.66 23.02 7.53
C ILE A 454 -11.55 24.47 8.02
N GLU A 455 -12.67 25.11 8.36
CA GLU A 455 -12.67 26.47 8.90
C GLU A 455 -11.97 26.57 10.25
N ALA A 456 -12.12 25.57 11.11
CA ALA A 456 -11.41 25.49 12.39
C ALA A 456 -9.89 25.31 12.21
N ALA A 457 -9.48 24.63 11.15
CA ALA A 457 -8.07 24.36 10.83
C ALA A 457 -7.32 25.56 10.22
N ALA A 458 -8.01 26.64 9.86
CA ALA A 458 -7.40 27.75 9.14
C ALA A 458 -7.80 29.13 9.66
N ASP A 459 -6.89 30.09 9.54
CA ASP A 459 -7.17 31.51 9.80
C ASP A 459 -7.93 32.16 8.63
N ALA A 460 -7.71 31.66 7.39
CA ALA A 460 -8.46 32.06 6.20
C ALA A 460 -8.60 30.86 5.25
N VAL A 461 -9.76 30.73 4.61
CA VAL A 461 -10.04 29.69 3.61
C VAL A 461 -10.39 30.33 2.27
N VAL A 462 -9.81 29.81 1.20
CA VAL A 462 -10.22 30.05 -0.19
C VAL A 462 -10.91 28.80 -0.70
N TRP A 463 -12.23 28.87 -0.82
CA TRP A 463 -13.04 27.78 -1.32
C TRP A 463 -13.00 27.71 -2.84
N CYS A 464 -12.46 26.65 -3.42
CA CYS A 464 -12.29 26.47 -4.86
C CYS A 464 -13.24 25.41 -5.40
N CYS A 465 -13.93 25.69 -6.50
CA CYS A 465 -14.82 24.75 -7.17
C CYS A 465 -14.67 24.87 -8.67
N ASP A 466 -14.44 23.74 -9.36
CA ASP A 466 -14.37 23.74 -10.82
C ASP A 466 -15.72 24.02 -11.48
N GLU A 467 -16.83 23.74 -10.78
CA GLU A 467 -18.20 23.90 -11.24
C GLU A 467 -18.83 25.23 -10.77
N SER A 468 -19.46 25.95 -11.71
CA SER A 468 -20.27 27.13 -11.39
C SER A 468 -21.60 26.71 -10.71
N PRO A 469 -22.10 27.47 -9.73
CA PRO A 469 -21.70 28.82 -9.30
C PRO A 469 -20.56 28.83 -8.24
N GLY A 470 -19.96 27.71 -7.90
CA GLY A 470 -18.94 27.61 -6.85
C GLY A 470 -19.53 27.63 -5.44
N PHE A 471 -18.70 27.95 -4.46
CA PHE A 471 -19.10 27.96 -3.05
C PHE A 471 -19.38 29.40 -2.56
N LYS A 472 -20.35 29.50 -1.68
CA LYS A 472 -20.53 30.72 -0.88
C LYS A 472 -19.80 30.55 0.44
N PRO A 473 -18.82 31.41 0.79
CA PRO A 473 -18.17 31.37 2.10
C PRO A 473 -19.18 31.55 3.23
N THR A 474 -18.97 30.84 4.32
CA THR A 474 -19.82 30.87 5.52
C THR A 474 -19.23 31.78 6.59
N ARG A 475 -17.91 31.97 6.60
CA ARG A 475 -17.15 32.78 7.56
C ARG A 475 -16.72 34.13 6.92
N LEU A 476 -16.81 35.18 7.70
CA LEU A 476 -16.32 36.50 7.28
C LEU A 476 -14.80 36.47 7.08
N GLY A 477 -14.35 36.99 5.94
CA GLY A 477 -12.93 36.99 5.56
C GLY A 477 -12.50 35.80 4.72
N ASP A 478 -13.30 34.75 4.62
CA ASP A 478 -13.06 33.67 3.67
C ASP A 478 -13.46 34.09 2.25
N LEU A 479 -12.80 33.51 1.27
CA LEU A 479 -12.96 33.81 -0.13
C LEU A 479 -13.46 32.61 -0.93
N SER A 480 -13.92 32.82 -2.15
CA SER A 480 -14.23 31.71 -3.06
C SER A 480 -13.75 32.03 -4.49
N TYR A 481 -13.52 30.93 -5.23
CA TYR A 481 -13.09 30.98 -6.61
C TYR A 481 -13.75 29.87 -7.42
N VAL A 482 -14.24 30.20 -8.62
CA VAL A 482 -14.72 29.22 -9.59
C VAL A 482 -13.61 28.90 -10.56
N GLY A 483 -13.10 27.68 -10.52
CA GLY A 483 -11.97 27.19 -11.27
C GLY A 483 -11.05 26.32 -10.41
N ASN A 484 -9.98 25.80 -11.03
CA ASN A 484 -9.06 24.91 -10.34
C ASN A 484 -8.21 25.62 -9.26
N ILE A 485 -7.64 24.81 -8.38
CA ILE A 485 -6.94 25.31 -7.19
C ILE A 485 -5.71 26.17 -7.52
N VAL A 486 -4.99 25.87 -8.62
CA VAL A 486 -3.83 26.66 -9.05
C VAL A 486 -4.27 28.04 -9.54
N GLN A 487 -5.36 28.11 -10.31
CA GLN A 487 -5.97 29.38 -10.74
C GLN A 487 -6.43 30.22 -9.54
N ALA A 488 -7.02 29.58 -8.54
CA ALA A 488 -7.41 30.24 -7.29
C ALA A 488 -6.21 30.82 -6.53
N MET A 489 -5.10 30.08 -6.45
CA MET A 489 -3.86 30.56 -5.82
C MET A 489 -3.28 31.76 -6.58
N VAL A 490 -3.28 31.74 -7.91
CA VAL A 490 -2.85 32.87 -8.74
C VAL A 490 -3.77 34.08 -8.55
N ALA A 491 -5.09 33.91 -8.59
CA ALA A 491 -6.07 34.96 -8.38
C ALA A 491 -5.97 35.59 -6.98
N TYR A 492 -5.69 34.77 -5.98
CA TYR A 492 -5.42 35.25 -4.62
C TYR A 492 -4.11 36.03 -4.55
N GLY A 493 -3.00 35.50 -5.06
CA GLY A 493 -1.67 36.13 -5.03
C GLY A 493 -1.62 37.43 -5.79
N SER A 494 -2.33 37.54 -6.93
CA SER A 494 -2.43 38.77 -7.74
C SER A 494 -3.40 39.82 -7.17
N GLY A 495 -4.15 39.50 -6.11
CA GLY A 495 -5.12 40.41 -5.51
C GLY A 495 -6.48 40.52 -6.24
N VAL A 496 -6.71 39.68 -7.26
CA VAL A 496 -8.00 39.66 -8.01
C VAL A 496 -9.17 39.28 -7.10
N LEU A 497 -8.93 38.46 -6.07
CA LEU A 497 -9.94 38.06 -5.09
C LEU A 497 -10.18 39.12 -4.00
N GLY A 498 -9.49 40.25 -4.03
CA GLY A 498 -9.60 41.33 -3.03
C GLY A 498 -8.55 41.25 -1.93
N ALA A 499 -8.94 41.61 -0.70
CA ALA A 499 -8.01 41.62 0.43
C ALA A 499 -7.45 40.25 0.73
N GLN A 500 -6.13 40.17 0.96
CA GLN A 500 -5.43 38.97 1.37
C GLN A 500 -5.27 38.97 2.91
N PRO A 501 -6.10 38.26 3.67
CA PRO A 501 -5.94 38.17 5.13
C PRO A 501 -4.56 37.68 5.54
N ILE A 502 -3.98 36.74 4.76
CA ILE A 502 -2.62 36.23 4.89
C ILE A 502 -1.93 36.39 3.54
N PRO A 503 -0.95 37.32 3.39
CA PRO A 503 -0.26 37.54 2.11
C PRO A 503 0.51 36.27 1.66
N LEU A 504 0.20 35.79 0.45
CA LEU A 504 0.82 34.60 -0.11
C LEU A 504 2.35 34.72 -0.25
N VAL A 505 2.84 35.95 -0.50
CA VAL A 505 4.27 36.26 -0.59
C VAL A 505 5.03 36.05 0.71
N LYS A 506 4.36 35.88 1.84
CA LYS A 506 4.96 35.57 3.12
C LYS A 506 4.88 34.08 3.49
N ALA A 507 4.37 33.24 2.59
CA ALA A 507 4.26 31.80 2.85
C ALA A 507 5.64 31.17 3.04
N ASP A 508 5.84 30.52 4.19
CA ASP A 508 7.06 29.77 4.50
C ASP A 508 6.97 28.33 4.00
N ARG A 509 5.77 27.75 4.09
CA ARG A 509 5.55 26.35 3.78
C ARG A 509 4.25 26.14 3.00
N ILE A 510 4.31 25.23 2.01
CA ILE A 510 3.13 24.74 1.27
C ILE A 510 2.99 23.26 1.50
N ILE A 511 1.81 22.79 1.91
CA ILE A 511 1.47 21.39 2.05
C ILE A 511 0.31 21.09 1.09
N ALA A 512 0.58 20.31 0.04
CA ALA A 512 -0.40 19.98 -0.99
C ALA A 512 -0.79 18.51 -0.88
N ILE A 513 -2.10 18.24 -0.73
CA ILE A 513 -2.64 16.87 -0.64
C ILE A 513 -3.87 16.75 -1.55
N GLY A 514 -3.83 15.79 -2.46
CA GLY A 514 -4.91 15.54 -3.41
C GLY A 514 -4.51 14.51 -4.45
N SER A 515 -5.08 14.61 -5.66
CA SER A 515 -4.65 13.74 -6.76
C SER A 515 -3.20 14.05 -7.17
N ASP A 516 -2.52 13.04 -7.72
CA ASP A 516 -1.18 13.16 -8.30
C ASP A 516 -1.08 14.32 -9.29
N GLY A 517 -2.07 14.46 -10.19
CA GLY A 517 -2.14 15.55 -11.15
C GLY A 517 -2.28 16.94 -10.49
N MET A 518 -3.05 17.07 -9.41
CA MET A 518 -3.19 18.33 -8.67
C MET A 518 -1.88 18.69 -7.97
N MET A 519 -1.24 17.75 -7.28
CA MET A 519 0.03 17.98 -6.61
C MET A 519 1.15 18.33 -7.60
N ALA A 520 1.21 17.64 -8.75
CA ALA A 520 2.13 17.97 -9.84
C ALA A 520 1.90 19.39 -10.38
N ALA A 521 0.63 19.78 -10.58
CA ALA A 521 0.27 21.13 -11.06
C ALA A 521 0.68 22.21 -10.06
N VAL A 522 0.49 22.00 -8.76
CA VAL A 522 0.94 22.93 -7.70
C VAL A 522 2.48 22.99 -7.69
N GLY A 523 3.17 21.86 -7.76
CA GLY A 523 4.63 21.79 -7.82
C GLY A 523 5.20 22.58 -9.00
N LEU A 524 4.62 22.43 -10.19
CA LEU A 524 5.02 23.16 -11.38
C LEU A 524 4.68 24.66 -11.29
N ALA A 525 3.47 24.99 -10.82
CA ALA A 525 3.01 26.37 -10.72
C ALA A 525 3.87 27.22 -9.79
N ARG A 526 4.38 26.66 -8.70
CA ARG A 526 5.28 27.33 -7.75
C ARG A 526 6.52 27.94 -8.40
N ARG A 527 7.06 27.25 -9.41
CA ARG A 527 8.27 27.69 -10.15
C ARG A 527 7.97 28.56 -11.37
N ASN A 528 6.70 28.66 -11.72
CA ASN A 528 6.23 29.42 -12.89
C ASN A 528 5.26 30.53 -12.48
N GLN A 529 3.97 30.33 -12.67
CA GLN A 529 2.94 31.35 -12.54
C GLN A 529 2.69 31.82 -11.10
N LEU A 530 3.05 31.06 -10.09
CA LEU A 530 2.97 31.45 -8.67
C LEU A 530 4.28 32.06 -8.15
N GLN A 531 5.39 31.94 -8.87
CA GLN A 531 6.70 32.45 -8.44
C GLN A 531 6.69 33.92 -8.00
N PRO A 532 6.01 34.85 -8.70
CA PRO A 532 5.98 36.27 -8.29
C PRO A 532 5.23 36.51 -6.98
N TYR A 533 4.42 35.55 -6.54
CA TYR A 533 3.53 35.66 -5.38
C TYR A 533 3.97 34.85 -4.20
N LEU A 534 5.08 34.11 -4.30
CA LEU A 534 5.60 33.24 -3.24
C LEU A 534 6.96 33.75 -2.74
N LYS A 535 7.27 33.47 -1.49
CA LYS A 535 8.60 33.69 -0.92
C LYS A 535 9.62 32.79 -1.65
N ALA A 536 10.80 33.32 -1.97
CA ALA A 536 11.78 32.64 -2.81
C ALA A 536 12.28 31.31 -2.19
N ASP A 537 12.40 31.27 -0.87
CA ASP A 537 12.92 30.16 -0.07
C ASP A 537 11.82 29.33 0.63
N HIS A 538 10.56 29.41 0.15
CA HIS A 538 9.49 28.60 0.71
C HIS A 538 9.71 27.10 0.47
N PHE A 539 9.37 26.30 1.47
CA PHE A 539 9.40 24.84 1.37
C PHE A 539 8.05 24.28 0.92
N ALA A 540 8.03 23.19 0.14
CA ALA A 540 6.77 22.57 -0.27
C ALA A 540 6.85 21.05 -0.30
N ILE A 541 5.85 20.43 0.30
CA ILE A 541 5.65 18.97 0.34
C ILE A 541 4.29 18.60 -0.21
N GLY A 542 4.21 17.35 -0.68
CA GLY A 542 2.96 16.65 -0.95
C GLY A 542 2.90 15.35 -0.16
N SER A 543 1.73 15.00 0.34
CA SER A 543 1.52 13.69 0.94
C SER A 543 1.17 12.68 -0.15
N ILE A 544 2.12 11.80 -0.47
CA ILE A 544 2.05 10.92 -1.63
C ILE A 544 1.35 9.61 -1.27
N ASN A 545 0.17 9.43 -1.83
CA ASN A 545 -0.53 8.15 -1.80
C ASN A 545 -0.05 7.29 -2.98
N SER A 546 0.62 6.19 -2.69
CA SER A 546 1.08 5.19 -3.66
C SER A 546 0.49 3.82 -3.32
N PRO A 547 0.51 2.84 -4.24
CA PRO A 547 0.03 1.48 -3.92
C PRO A 547 0.73 0.93 -2.68
N MET A 548 -0.03 0.41 -1.71
CA MET A 548 0.48 -0.11 -0.43
C MET A 548 -0.26 -1.40 -0.08
N GLN A 549 0.46 -2.52 0.01
CA GLN A 549 -0.15 -3.84 0.25
C GLN A 549 0.28 -4.50 1.56
N CYS A 550 1.48 -4.23 2.06
CA CYS A 550 1.97 -4.85 3.30
C CYS A 550 1.37 -4.17 4.54
N MET A 551 1.98 -4.43 5.70
CA MET A 551 1.63 -3.77 6.97
C MET A 551 2.11 -2.30 7.04
N MET A 552 2.47 -1.70 5.90
CA MET A 552 2.98 -0.32 5.79
C MET A 552 4.23 -0.08 6.62
N LYS A 553 5.15 -1.06 6.61
CA LYS A 553 6.42 -1.09 7.33
C LYS A 553 7.59 -1.38 6.38
N GLU A 554 7.56 -0.82 5.18
CA GLU A 554 8.63 -0.93 4.16
C GLU A 554 8.98 -2.38 3.76
N ILE A 555 8.00 -3.31 3.78
CA ILE A 555 8.24 -4.73 3.55
C ILE A 555 8.16 -5.11 2.08
N CYS A 556 7.02 -4.77 1.41
CA CYS A 556 6.72 -5.28 0.07
C CYS A 556 7.33 -4.47 -1.07
N ALA A 557 7.92 -3.31 -0.78
CA ALA A 557 8.44 -2.36 -1.76
C ALA A 557 7.41 -1.82 -2.79
N GLN A 558 6.12 -2.15 -2.64
CA GLN A 558 5.08 -1.67 -3.54
C GLN A 558 4.94 -0.14 -3.51
N CYS A 559 5.22 0.48 -2.38
CA CYS A 559 5.14 1.92 -2.17
C CYS A 559 6.44 2.68 -2.48
N LEU A 560 7.46 2.04 -3.08
CA LEU A 560 8.67 2.72 -3.50
C LEU A 560 8.35 3.83 -4.50
N GLN A 561 8.77 5.05 -4.18
CA GLN A 561 8.59 6.24 -5.01
C GLN A 561 9.95 6.76 -5.45
N PRO A 562 10.21 6.89 -6.77
CA PRO A 562 11.42 7.55 -7.26
C PRO A 562 11.35 9.05 -7.01
N HIS A 563 12.45 9.59 -6.49
CA HIS A 563 12.72 11.01 -6.37
C HIS A 563 13.83 11.38 -7.36
N LYS A 564 13.57 12.35 -8.18
CA LYS A 564 14.56 12.91 -9.10
C LYS A 564 15.03 14.26 -8.55
N ASP A 565 16.33 14.36 -8.28
CA ASP A 565 16.90 15.64 -7.89
C ASP A 565 16.81 16.63 -9.05
N PRO A 566 16.22 17.82 -8.87
CA PRO A 566 16.01 18.78 -9.96
C PRO A 566 17.31 19.38 -10.53
N ASP A 567 18.37 19.42 -9.74
CA ASP A 567 19.64 20.06 -10.12
C ASP A 567 20.63 19.07 -10.72
N THR A 568 20.75 17.87 -10.13
CA THR A 568 21.72 16.85 -10.55
C THR A 568 21.11 15.77 -11.45
N GLY A 569 19.78 15.59 -11.42
CA GLY A 569 19.08 14.51 -12.11
C GLY A 569 19.27 13.14 -11.45
N GLU A 570 19.92 13.06 -10.29
CA GLU A 570 20.11 11.82 -9.53
C GLU A 570 18.76 11.26 -9.07
N ILE A 571 18.60 9.94 -9.21
CA ILE A 571 17.38 9.24 -8.79
C ILE A 571 17.66 8.53 -7.47
N THR A 572 16.86 8.84 -6.47
CA THR A 572 16.80 8.14 -5.18
C THR A 572 15.41 7.55 -4.98
N TYR A 573 15.26 6.65 -4.01
CA TYR A 573 13.98 5.99 -3.75
C TYR A 573 13.58 6.13 -2.30
N VAL A 574 12.29 6.40 -2.07
CA VAL A 574 11.69 6.48 -0.74
C VAL A 574 10.50 5.53 -0.62
N PHE A 575 10.26 5.02 0.59
CA PHE A 575 9.06 4.25 0.89
C PHE A 575 7.95 5.20 1.33
N SER A 576 6.92 5.41 0.49
CA SER A 576 5.80 6.31 0.81
C SER A 576 4.97 5.84 2.00
N CYS A 577 4.98 4.56 2.34
CA CYS A 577 4.29 4.04 3.54
C CYS A 577 4.93 4.49 4.86
N PHE A 578 6.16 4.98 4.83
CA PHE A 578 6.84 5.58 5.97
C PHE A 578 7.04 7.09 5.76
N ASN A 579 7.50 7.51 4.57
CA ASN A 579 7.75 8.91 4.22
C ASN A 579 6.69 9.37 3.23
N GLN A 580 5.45 9.54 3.69
CA GLN A 580 4.36 10.00 2.83
C GLN A 580 4.52 11.46 2.44
N ASP A 581 5.08 12.29 3.31
CA ASP A 581 5.34 13.71 3.04
C ASP A 581 6.66 13.86 2.29
N GLN A 582 6.55 14.25 1.02
CA GLN A 582 7.67 14.26 0.09
C GLN A 582 7.82 15.63 -0.58
N PRO A 583 9.08 16.12 -0.79
CA PRO A 583 9.30 17.37 -1.50
C PRO A 583 8.68 17.34 -2.90
N LEU A 584 7.75 18.27 -3.18
CA LEU A 584 7.02 18.33 -4.46
C LEU A 584 7.95 18.42 -5.68
N ASP A 585 9.15 18.99 -5.51
CA ASP A 585 10.11 19.17 -6.59
C ASP A 585 10.87 17.90 -6.96
N ARG A 586 10.81 16.86 -6.12
CA ARG A 586 11.56 15.61 -6.33
C ARG A 586 10.69 14.45 -6.78
N VAL A 587 9.38 14.50 -6.51
CA VAL A 587 8.46 13.41 -6.83
C VAL A 587 8.31 13.23 -8.33
N ASP A 588 8.55 12.03 -8.83
CA ASP A 588 8.20 11.63 -10.19
C ASP A 588 6.69 11.31 -10.27
N PHE A 589 5.89 12.34 -10.55
CA PHE A 589 4.44 12.21 -10.68
C PHE A 589 4.01 11.43 -11.93
N SER A 590 4.81 11.44 -13.01
CA SER A 590 4.51 10.64 -14.21
C SER A 590 4.63 9.16 -13.91
N GLY A 591 5.75 8.76 -13.29
CA GLY A 591 5.95 7.38 -12.86
C GLY A 591 4.93 6.92 -11.81
N LEU A 592 4.51 7.82 -10.90
CA LEU A 592 3.44 7.52 -9.94
C LEU A 592 2.11 7.25 -10.66
N ALA A 593 1.71 8.10 -11.59
CA ALA A 593 0.48 7.92 -12.37
C ALA A 593 0.47 6.63 -13.18
N SER A 594 1.61 6.28 -13.80
CA SER A 594 1.78 5.00 -14.51
C SER A 594 1.61 3.80 -13.57
N ARG A 595 2.23 3.84 -12.40
CA ARG A 595 2.13 2.77 -11.39
C ARG A 595 0.71 2.59 -10.83
N LEU A 596 -0.02 3.68 -10.62
CA LEU A 596 -1.41 3.63 -10.14
C LEU A 596 -2.35 2.96 -11.16
N ARG A 597 -1.95 2.89 -12.44
CA ARG A 597 -2.75 2.26 -13.51
C ARG A 597 -2.37 0.80 -13.82
N GLN A 598 -1.42 0.20 -13.09
CA GLN A 598 -0.94 -1.17 -13.38
C GLN A 598 -2.02 -2.24 -13.42
N ASN A 599 -3.09 -2.09 -12.65
CA ASN A 599 -4.20 -3.04 -12.57
C ASN A 599 -5.49 -2.54 -13.25
N SER A 600 -5.42 -1.50 -14.07
CA SER A 600 -6.58 -0.70 -14.48
C SER A 600 -7.74 -1.51 -15.09
N ALA A 601 -7.48 -2.42 -16.03
CA ALA A 601 -8.53 -3.24 -16.65
C ALA A 601 -9.23 -4.14 -15.61
N GLN A 602 -8.47 -4.78 -14.72
CA GLN A 602 -9.01 -5.60 -13.63
C GLN A 602 -9.81 -4.76 -12.61
N GLU A 603 -9.29 -3.60 -12.25
CA GLU A 603 -9.93 -2.71 -11.28
C GLU A 603 -11.25 -2.16 -11.81
N LYS A 604 -11.29 -1.68 -13.05
CA LYS A 604 -12.52 -1.16 -13.67
C LYS A 604 -13.62 -2.21 -13.75
N LEU A 605 -13.29 -3.42 -14.20
CA LEU A 605 -14.30 -4.49 -14.24
C LEU A 605 -14.74 -4.91 -12.83
N THR A 606 -13.82 -4.97 -11.88
CA THR A 606 -14.13 -5.31 -10.48
C THR A 606 -14.99 -4.26 -9.81
N THR A 607 -14.76 -2.98 -10.08
CA THR A 607 -15.61 -1.87 -9.61
C THR A 607 -17.06 -2.07 -10.07
N GLN A 608 -17.26 -2.36 -11.35
CA GLN A 608 -18.61 -2.63 -11.89
C GLN A 608 -19.24 -3.90 -11.28
N TRP A 609 -18.42 -4.93 -11.05
CA TRP A 609 -18.86 -6.15 -10.38
C TRP A 609 -19.30 -5.91 -8.94
N ILE A 610 -18.50 -5.18 -8.16
CA ILE A 610 -18.84 -4.79 -6.79
C ILE A 610 -20.12 -3.95 -6.77
N SER A 611 -20.25 -2.97 -7.65
CA SER A 611 -21.46 -2.15 -7.77
C SER A 611 -22.71 -2.99 -8.03
N ARG A 612 -22.59 -4.06 -8.82
CA ARG A 612 -23.68 -5.04 -9.00
C ARG A 612 -23.97 -5.79 -7.70
N CYS A 613 -22.94 -6.34 -7.04
CA CYS A 613 -23.12 -7.07 -5.79
C CYS A 613 -23.77 -6.21 -4.70
N LEU A 614 -23.42 -4.93 -4.61
CA LEU A 614 -24.01 -3.99 -3.67
C LEU A 614 -25.51 -3.79 -3.94
N LYS A 615 -25.91 -3.60 -5.20
CA LYS A 615 -27.33 -3.49 -5.59
C LYS A 615 -28.12 -4.77 -5.28
N GLU A 616 -27.53 -5.94 -5.52
CA GLU A 616 -28.16 -7.22 -5.18
C GLU A 616 -28.28 -7.40 -3.66
N SER A 617 -27.27 -6.97 -2.88
CA SER A 617 -27.31 -7.02 -1.41
C SER A 617 -28.38 -6.12 -0.81
N ASP A 618 -28.58 -4.92 -1.35
CA ASP A 618 -29.63 -4.00 -0.88
C ASP A 618 -31.04 -4.53 -1.16
N GLN A 619 -31.24 -5.27 -2.27
CA GLN A 619 -32.49 -5.94 -2.57
C GLN A 619 -32.82 -7.12 -1.62
N ILE A 620 -31.80 -7.76 -1.04
CA ILE A 620 -31.98 -8.86 -0.08
C ILE A 620 -32.34 -8.32 1.31
N LYS A 621 -31.99 -7.07 1.63
CA LYS A 621 -32.29 -6.43 2.92
C LYS A 621 -33.68 -5.79 3.00
N VAL A 622 -34.45 -5.75 1.89
CA VAL A 622 -35.86 -5.33 1.79
C VAL A 622 -36.78 -6.55 1.82
#